data_2d8af7c6c7d164d636fece7a018ee9a0
#
_entry.id   2d8af7c6c7d164d636fece7a018ee9a0
#
_cell.length_a   1.000
_cell.length_b   1.000
_cell.length_c   1.000
_cell.angle_alpha   90.00
_cell.angle_beta   90.00
_cell.angle_gamma   90.00
#
_symmetry.space_group_name_H-M   'P 1'
#
loop_
_entity.id
_entity.type
_entity.pdbx_description
1 polymer ?
#
loop_
_entity_poly.entity_id
_entity_poly.type
_entity_poly.pdbx_seq_one_letter_code
_entity_poly.pdbx_strand_id
1 'polypeptide(L)'
;MQEMHIRHQDLTTAEVRSSHLHRLHRVTLFSAAICHITQGSKVIIQDDSRLVAGPGELIIIPANTPLEIINQPAQNGFRSDLLLLHRRLLLALKRCTFRIIHRQT
;
A
#
# COMPACT_ATOMS: atom_id res chain seq x y z
N MET A 1 -9.04 -15.59 -1.48
CA MET A 1 -9.53 -14.90 -0.28
C MET A 1 -8.48 -13.92 0.19
N GLN A 2 -8.88 -12.74 0.58
CA GLN A 2 -7.98 -11.72 1.12
C GLN A 2 -8.13 -11.67 2.63
N GLU A 3 -7.00 -11.64 3.33
CA GLU A 3 -6.96 -11.54 4.77
C GLU A 3 -6.22 -10.26 5.16
N MET A 4 -6.72 -9.58 6.19
CA MET A 4 -6.09 -8.41 6.74
C MET A 4 -5.93 -8.57 8.24
N HIS A 5 -4.71 -8.43 8.72
CA HIS A 5 -4.37 -8.48 10.14
C HIS A 5 -3.92 -7.10 10.59
N ILE A 6 -4.66 -6.54 11.53
CA ILE A 6 -4.38 -5.18 12.04
C ILE A 6 -3.84 -5.30 13.45
N ARG A 7 -2.71 -4.63 13.70
CA ARG A 7 -2.09 -4.54 15.01
C ARG A 7 -2.09 -3.09 15.46
N HIS A 8 -2.58 -2.87 16.68
CA HIS A 8 -2.60 -1.56 17.30
C HIS A 8 -1.56 -1.50 18.40
N GLN A 9 -0.58 -0.61 18.23
CA GLN A 9 0.34 -0.16 19.27
C GLN A 9 0.48 1.35 19.09
N ASP A 10 1.68 1.89 19.19
CA ASP A 10 1.91 3.31 18.91
C ASP A 10 1.72 3.63 17.42
N LEU A 11 1.86 2.62 16.57
CA LEU A 11 1.64 2.69 15.14
C LEU A 11 0.62 1.64 14.73
N THR A 12 -0.26 1.97 13.81
CA THR A 12 -1.18 1.00 13.24
C THR A 12 -0.53 0.29 12.07
N THR A 13 -0.39 -1.00 12.19
CA THR A 13 0.14 -1.84 11.12
C THR A 13 -0.91 -2.83 10.67
N ALA A 14 -0.85 -3.21 9.41
CA ALA A 14 -1.75 -4.21 8.84
C ALA A 14 -0.96 -5.11 7.89
N GLU A 15 -1.31 -6.39 7.87
CA GLU A 15 -0.77 -7.33 6.91
C GLU A 15 -1.91 -7.75 5.98
N VAL A 16 -1.66 -7.72 4.68
CA VAL A 16 -2.62 -8.16 3.67
C VAL A 16 -2.06 -9.38 2.96
N ARG A 17 -2.85 -10.44 2.91
CA ARG A 17 -2.53 -11.66 2.18
C ARG A 17 -3.67 -11.99 1.23
N SER A 18 -3.33 -12.47 0.05
CA SER A 18 -4.32 -12.89 -0.92
C SER A 18 -3.78 -14.06 -1.74
N SER A 19 -4.61 -15.07 -1.95
CA SER A 19 -4.28 -16.20 -2.82
C SER A 19 -4.82 -16.00 -4.23
N HIS A 20 -5.71 -15.05 -4.43
CA HIS A 20 -6.33 -14.75 -5.70
C HIS A 20 -6.14 -13.29 -6.06
N LEU A 21 -6.26 -12.96 -7.35
CA LEU A 21 -6.25 -11.58 -7.77
C LEU A 21 -7.44 -10.86 -7.14
N HIS A 22 -7.14 -9.74 -6.48
CA HIS A 22 -8.15 -8.92 -5.85
C HIS A 22 -8.12 -7.52 -6.44
N ARG A 23 -9.26 -7.06 -6.93
CA ARG A 23 -9.43 -5.70 -7.43
C ARG A 23 -10.37 -4.96 -6.50
N LEU A 24 -9.87 -3.87 -5.91
CA LEU A 24 -10.64 -3.01 -5.03
C LEU A 24 -10.89 -1.69 -5.74
N HIS A 25 -12.17 -1.40 -5.99
CA HIS A 25 -12.57 -0.16 -6.66
C HIS A 25 -12.84 0.94 -5.65
N ARG A 26 -12.36 2.13 -5.93
CA ARG A 26 -12.63 3.35 -5.15
C ARG A 26 -12.32 3.19 -3.67
N VAL A 27 -11.13 2.71 -3.39
CA VAL A 27 -10.64 2.62 -2.02
C VAL A 27 -10.17 3.99 -1.57
N THR A 28 -10.59 4.41 -0.39
CA THR A 28 -10.14 5.65 0.22
C THR A 28 -9.66 5.35 1.63
N LEU A 29 -8.42 5.73 1.93
CA LEU A 29 -7.87 5.59 3.27
C LEU A 29 -8.02 6.89 4.06
N PHE A 30 -8.34 6.78 5.35
CA PHE A 30 -8.38 7.95 6.22
C PHE A 30 -7.00 8.51 6.51
N SER A 31 -6.00 7.65 6.55
CA SER A 31 -4.61 8.04 6.79
C SER A 31 -3.75 7.56 5.64
N ALA A 32 -2.70 8.30 5.34
CA ALA A 32 -1.71 7.83 4.40
C ALA A 32 -1.07 6.55 4.92
N ALA A 33 -0.60 5.70 4.02
CA ALA A 33 0.02 4.44 4.38
C ALA A 33 1.30 4.21 3.59
N ILE A 34 2.27 3.57 4.23
CA ILE A 34 3.42 2.99 3.53
C ILE A 34 3.11 1.52 3.36
N CYS A 35 3.18 1.04 2.13
CA CYS A 35 2.93 -0.36 1.81
C CYS A 35 4.22 -1.00 1.32
N HIS A 36 4.64 -2.07 1.98
CA HIS A 36 5.81 -2.87 1.59
C HIS A 36 5.32 -4.18 0.98
N ILE A 37 5.62 -4.38 -0.29
CA ILE A 37 5.24 -5.59 -1.00
C ILE A 37 6.31 -6.65 -0.75
N THR A 38 5.90 -7.82 -0.26
CA THR A 38 6.83 -8.93 -0.01
C THR A 38 6.65 -10.08 -0.99
N GLN A 39 5.44 -10.29 -1.50
CA GLN A 39 5.15 -11.32 -2.50
C GLN A 39 4.09 -10.81 -3.48
N GLY A 40 4.26 -11.14 -4.74
CA GLY A 40 3.33 -10.69 -5.77
C GLY A 40 3.58 -9.25 -6.16
N SER A 41 2.57 -8.59 -6.70
CA SER A 41 2.65 -7.19 -7.07
C SER A 41 1.36 -6.45 -6.73
N LYS A 42 1.47 -5.15 -6.55
CA LYS A 42 0.34 -4.27 -6.31
C LYS A 42 0.29 -3.22 -7.40
N VAL A 43 -0.88 -3.04 -7.97
CA VAL A 43 -1.14 -1.98 -8.94
C VAL A 43 -2.05 -0.97 -8.29
N ILE A 44 -1.66 0.30 -8.36
CA ILE A 44 -2.48 1.41 -7.86
C ILE A 44 -2.79 2.31 -9.04
N ILE A 45 -4.07 2.57 -9.24
CA ILE A 45 -4.56 3.40 -10.32
C ILE A 45 -5.25 4.62 -9.72
N GLN A 46 -4.78 5.79 -10.10
CA GLN A 46 -5.35 7.06 -9.71
C GLN A 46 -5.51 7.89 -10.99
N ASP A 47 -6.74 8.19 -11.37
CA ASP A 47 -7.06 8.86 -12.62
C ASP A 47 -6.36 8.15 -13.80
N ASP A 48 -5.49 8.85 -14.53
CA ASP A 48 -4.75 8.28 -15.66
C ASP A 48 -3.38 7.71 -15.25
N SER A 49 -3.06 7.77 -13.95
CA SER A 49 -1.76 7.30 -13.43
C SER A 49 -1.87 5.87 -12.98
N ARG A 50 -0.84 5.10 -13.29
CA ARG A 50 -0.74 3.70 -12.90
C ARG A 50 0.62 3.43 -12.29
N LEU A 51 0.63 2.95 -11.06
CA LEU A 51 1.83 2.56 -10.34
C LEU A 51 1.83 1.06 -10.13
N VAL A 52 2.92 0.40 -10.45
CA VAL A 52 3.10 -1.02 -10.19
C VAL A 52 4.29 -1.21 -9.28
N ALA A 53 4.10 -1.94 -8.19
CA ALA A 53 5.17 -2.27 -7.25
C ALA A 53 5.25 -3.77 -7.05
N GLY A 54 6.46 -4.27 -7.03
CA GLY A 54 6.76 -5.68 -6.82
C GLY A 54 7.48 -5.93 -5.50
N PRO A 55 7.98 -7.16 -5.29
CA PRO A 55 8.61 -7.55 -4.02
C PRO A 55 9.80 -6.67 -3.67
N GLY A 56 9.86 -6.27 -2.41
CA GLY A 56 10.92 -5.40 -1.89
C GLY A 56 10.67 -3.92 -2.10
N GLU A 57 9.61 -3.54 -2.81
CA GLU A 57 9.31 -2.15 -3.10
C GLU A 57 8.35 -1.56 -2.08
N LEU A 58 8.49 -0.26 -1.85
CA LEU A 58 7.63 0.52 -0.96
C LEU A 58 6.78 1.47 -1.80
N ILE A 59 5.51 1.56 -1.45
CA ILE A 59 4.58 2.53 -2.05
C ILE A 59 4.02 3.40 -0.94
N ILE A 60 3.89 4.70 -1.19
CA ILE A 60 3.06 5.55 -0.33
C ILE A 60 1.68 5.65 -0.96
N ILE A 61 0.67 5.31 -0.16
CA ILE A 61 -0.73 5.45 -0.53
C ILE A 61 -1.26 6.71 0.15
N PRO A 62 -1.71 7.72 -0.61
CA PRO A 62 -2.16 8.97 -0.02
C PRO A 62 -3.48 8.80 0.74
N ALA A 63 -3.69 9.68 1.74
CA ALA A 63 -4.94 9.74 2.46
C ALA A 63 -6.02 10.42 1.61
N ASN A 64 -7.27 10.08 1.86
CA ASN A 64 -8.46 10.76 1.35
C ASN A 64 -8.51 10.91 -0.18
N THR A 65 -7.87 9.97 -0.88
CA THR A 65 -7.81 9.98 -2.33
C THR A 65 -8.43 8.69 -2.84
N PRO A 66 -9.45 8.75 -3.70
CA PRO A 66 -10.04 7.53 -4.28
C PRO A 66 -9.04 6.85 -5.21
N LEU A 67 -8.82 5.56 -4.99
CA LEU A 67 -7.87 4.76 -5.74
C LEU A 67 -8.50 3.45 -6.16
N GLU A 68 -8.04 2.90 -7.26
CA GLU A 68 -8.25 1.51 -7.59
C GLU A 68 -6.99 0.74 -7.24
N ILE A 69 -7.13 -0.36 -6.52
CA ILE A 69 -6.02 -1.18 -6.06
C ILE A 69 -6.22 -2.60 -6.57
N ILE A 70 -5.19 -3.15 -7.21
CA ILE A 70 -5.19 -4.54 -7.66
C ILE A 70 -4.03 -5.26 -6.98
N ASN A 71 -4.37 -6.26 -6.18
CA ASN A 71 -3.37 -7.13 -5.57
C ASN A 71 -3.24 -8.37 -6.45
N GLN A 72 -2.08 -8.56 -7.07
CA GLN A 72 -1.80 -9.64 -8.02
C GLN A 72 -0.91 -10.67 -7.35
N PRO A 73 -1.42 -11.89 -7.10
CA PRO A 73 -0.58 -12.93 -6.53
C PRO A 73 0.48 -13.41 -7.51
N ALA A 74 1.66 -13.69 -6.99
CA ALA A 74 2.64 -14.52 -7.66
C ALA A 74 2.33 -15.99 -7.36
N GLN A 75 3.23 -16.89 -7.72
CA GLN A 75 3.02 -18.34 -7.52
C GLN A 75 2.71 -18.68 -6.06
N ASN A 76 3.34 -17.98 -5.11
CA ASN A 76 3.15 -18.21 -3.68
C ASN A 76 2.12 -17.27 -3.05
N GLY A 77 1.35 -16.55 -3.86
CA GLY A 77 0.35 -15.63 -3.38
C GLY A 77 0.82 -14.18 -3.37
N PHE A 78 0.00 -13.34 -2.79
CA PHE A 78 0.29 -11.92 -2.58
C PHE A 78 0.43 -11.65 -1.08
N ARG A 79 1.43 -10.86 -0.72
CA ARG A 79 1.62 -10.41 0.66
C ARG A 79 2.19 -9.01 0.70
N SER A 80 1.61 -8.17 1.53
CA SER A 80 2.13 -6.84 1.81
C SER A 80 1.95 -6.46 3.26
N ASP A 81 2.82 -5.61 3.75
CA ASP A 81 2.73 -5.02 5.07
C ASP A 81 2.40 -3.53 4.90
N LEU A 82 1.41 -3.07 5.66
CA LEU A 82 0.96 -1.69 5.64
C LEU A 82 1.27 -1.02 6.97
N LEU A 83 1.84 0.17 6.90
CA LEU A 83 1.99 1.05 8.06
C LEU A 83 1.12 2.28 7.82
N LEU A 84 0.10 2.44 8.66
CA LEU A 84 -0.76 3.62 8.61
C LEU A 84 -0.07 4.77 9.33
N LEU A 85 0.05 5.90 8.65
CA LEU A 85 0.81 7.03 9.13
C LEU A 85 -0.11 8.02 9.84
N HIS A 86 0.18 8.29 11.12
CA HIS A 86 -0.43 9.41 11.79
C HIS A 86 0.10 10.72 11.20
N ARG A 87 -0.72 11.77 11.26
CA ARG A 87 -0.38 13.06 10.68
C ARG A 87 0.98 13.57 11.16
N ARG A 88 1.28 13.43 12.45
CA ARG A 88 2.57 13.88 13.00
C ARG A 88 3.74 13.11 12.41
N LEU A 89 3.59 11.79 12.26
CA LEU A 89 4.60 10.95 11.67
C LEU A 89 4.80 11.29 10.20
N LEU A 90 3.72 11.52 9.47
CA LEU A 90 3.78 11.90 8.07
C LEU A 90 4.55 13.21 7.88
N LEU A 91 4.32 14.21 8.74
CA LEU A 91 5.05 15.47 8.69
C LEU A 91 6.53 15.29 9.00
N ALA A 92 6.86 14.41 9.94
CA ALA A 92 8.25 14.07 10.26
C ALA A 92 8.93 13.37 9.08
N LEU A 93 8.23 12.44 8.43
CA LEU A 93 8.77 11.71 7.29
C LEU A 93 8.99 12.60 6.07
N LYS A 94 8.17 13.62 5.89
CA LYS A 94 8.38 14.59 4.80
C LYS A 94 9.69 15.36 4.91
N ARG A 95 10.25 15.43 6.12
CA ARG A 95 11.54 16.07 6.36
C ARG A 95 12.71 15.13 6.16
N CYS A 96 12.44 13.84 6.04
CA CYS A 96 13.48 12.82 5.84
C CYS A 96 13.63 12.55 4.35
N THR A 97 14.89 12.41 3.92
CA THR A 97 15.15 11.97 2.56
C THR A 97 15.09 10.45 2.55
N PHE A 98 13.99 9.89 2.11
CA PHE A 98 13.92 8.46 1.83
C PHE A 98 13.33 8.23 0.45
N ARG A 99 13.76 7.12 -0.15
CA ARG A 99 13.34 6.79 -1.49
C ARG A 99 11.96 6.21 -1.46
N ILE A 100 11.04 6.97 -2.01
CA ILE A 100 9.71 6.48 -2.30
C ILE A 100 9.69 6.18 -3.77
N ILE A 101 9.29 4.97 -4.13
CA ILE A 101 9.04 4.68 -5.53
C ILE A 101 7.68 5.26 -5.84
N HIS A 102 7.70 6.49 -6.31
CA HIS A 102 6.52 7.18 -6.80
C HIS A 102 6.68 7.30 -8.30
N ARG A 103 6.23 6.28 -9.01
CA ARG A 103 6.21 6.34 -10.45
C ARG A 103 4.81 6.69 -10.91
N GLN A 104 4.67 7.91 -11.35
CA GLN A 104 3.53 8.30 -12.16
C GLN A 104 3.89 8.03 -13.61
N THR A 105 3.10 7.22 -14.22
CA THR A 105 3.17 7.03 -15.66
C THR A 105 2.13 7.89 -16.36
#